data_276838867136ac1c03dc6cfc57b63d59
#
_entry.id   276838867136ac1c03dc6cfc57b63d59
#
_cell.length_a   1.000
_cell.length_b   1.000
_cell.length_c   1.000
_cell.angle_alpha   90.00
_cell.angle_beta   90.00
_cell.angle_gamma   90.00
#
_symmetry.space_group_name_H-M   'P 1'
#
loop_
_entity.id
_entity.type
_entity.pdbx_description
1 polymer ?
#
loop_
_entity_poly.entity_id
_entity_poly.type
_entity_poly.pdbx_seq_one_letter_code
_entity_poly.pdbx_strand_id
1 'polypeptide(L)'
;MKIADVVLFKASGTWQSPPFPPGDRQSQATDIYPEFNARGWQPGSGVPQQISEIYVEIQTDAGLSGLFGPIEEYQADVIRSLLRPYLIGRDPLATELLHDQMLRLHRHGRSGIFMTGLSPIDCALWDLKGKAWDQPIYRLLGGPTRASVPAYASMLGYSIDPDNAVSVALDFKARGFSAQKWFFRYGPG
;
A
#
# COMPACT_ATOMS: atom_id res chain seq x y z
N MET A 1 -16.08 -18.57 -15.56
CA MET A 1 -14.77 -17.92 -15.32
C MET A 1 -14.15 -18.53 -14.09
N LYS A 2 -12.89 -18.94 -14.19
CA LYS A 2 -12.11 -19.56 -13.11
C LYS A 2 -10.77 -18.87 -12.99
N ILE A 3 -10.20 -18.83 -11.80
CA ILE A 3 -8.83 -18.36 -11.58
C ILE A 3 -7.88 -19.34 -12.25
N ALA A 4 -7.15 -18.88 -13.26
CA ALA A 4 -6.16 -19.64 -13.99
C ALA A 4 -4.80 -19.59 -13.31
N ASP A 5 -4.40 -18.40 -12.83
CA ASP A 5 -3.16 -18.22 -12.07
C ASP A 5 -3.22 -17.00 -11.14
N VAL A 6 -2.31 -16.97 -10.17
CA VAL A 6 -2.00 -15.81 -9.32
C VAL A 6 -0.52 -15.50 -9.50
N VAL A 7 -0.24 -14.44 -10.21
CA VAL A 7 1.11 -14.05 -10.64
C VAL A 7 1.63 -12.95 -9.74
N LEU A 8 2.88 -13.08 -9.30
CA LEU A 8 3.63 -12.04 -8.61
C LEU A 8 4.71 -11.52 -9.54
N PHE A 9 4.76 -10.22 -9.77
CA PHE A 9 5.76 -9.62 -10.63
C PHE A 9 6.32 -8.33 -10.04
N LYS A 10 7.53 -7.94 -10.47
CA LYS A 10 8.15 -6.66 -10.09
C LYS A 10 7.99 -5.65 -11.21
N ALA A 11 7.44 -4.49 -10.88
CA ALA A 11 7.49 -3.32 -11.73
C ALA A 11 8.66 -2.44 -11.24
N SER A 12 9.57 -2.11 -12.14
CA SER A 12 10.75 -1.32 -11.82
C SER A 12 10.80 -0.06 -12.68
N GLY A 13 11.33 1.01 -12.10
CA GLY A 13 11.48 2.28 -12.79
C GLY A 13 12.47 3.20 -12.08
N THR A 14 12.74 4.33 -12.71
CA THR A 14 13.54 5.37 -12.10
C THR A 14 12.66 6.48 -11.59
N TRP A 15 12.77 6.79 -10.32
CA TRP A 15 12.10 7.91 -9.69
C TRP A 15 13.06 9.01 -9.34
N GLN A 16 12.72 10.24 -9.73
CA GLN A 16 13.48 11.41 -9.34
C GLN A 16 12.81 12.03 -8.12
N SER A 17 13.45 11.87 -6.97
CA SER A 17 12.99 12.50 -5.73
C SER A 17 13.04 14.01 -5.87
N PRO A 18 12.01 14.74 -5.42
CA PRO A 18 12.13 16.18 -5.24
C PRO A 18 13.22 16.46 -4.19
N PRO A 19 13.87 17.64 -4.24
CA PRO A 19 14.81 18.03 -3.20
C PRO A 19 14.05 18.19 -1.87
N PHE A 20 14.40 17.38 -0.88
CA PHE A 20 13.94 17.55 0.48
C PHE A 20 14.97 18.35 1.28
N PRO A 21 14.56 19.35 2.08
CA PRO A 21 15.49 20.03 2.98
C PRO A 21 16.16 19.00 3.92
N PRO A 22 17.48 19.11 4.16
CA PRO A 22 18.14 18.29 5.18
C PRO A 22 17.58 18.67 6.57
N GLY A 23 17.68 17.76 7.51
CA GLY A 23 17.26 18.00 8.88
C GLY A 23 16.86 16.73 9.61
N ASP A 24 16.32 16.90 10.80
CA ASP A 24 15.85 15.78 11.60
C ASP A 24 14.68 15.08 10.92
N ARG A 25 14.75 13.77 10.84
CA ARG A 25 13.63 12.97 10.40
C ARG A 25 12.58 12.79 11.50
N GLN A 26 11.41 12.41 11.10
CA GLN A 26 10.35 12.00 12.00
C GLN A 26 10.74 10.71 12.74
N SER A 27 10.32 10.59 14.00
CA SER A 27 10.64 9.45 14.84
C SER A 27 9.99 8.15 14.37
N GLN A 28 10.68 7.06 14.64
CA GLN A 28 10.19 5.69 14.43
C GLN A 28 10.19 4.93 15.76
N ALA A 29 9.40 3.88 15.86
CA ALA A 29 9.29 3.08 17.08
C ALA A 29 10.64 2.49 17.55
N THR A 30 11.58 2.26 16.63
CA THR A 30 12.91 1.73 16.91
C THR A 30 13.91 2.77 17.42
N ASP A 31 13.57 4.06 17.39
CA ASP A 31 14.50 5.15 17.77
C ASP A 31 14.80 5.21 19.27
N ILE A 32 14.08 4.43 20.08
CA ILE A 32 14.41 4.18 21.48
C ILE A 32 15.77 3.46 21.65
N TYR A 33 16.25 2.78 20.59
CA TYR A 33 17.52 2.10 20.57
C TYR A 33 18.57 2.96 19.85
N PRO A 34 19.74 3.27 20.47
CA PRO A 34 20.73 4.16 19.89
C PRO A 34 21.22 3.75 18.50
N GLU A 35 21.31 2.44 18.23
CA GLU A 35 21.76 1.88 16.95
C GLU A 35 20.83 2.17 15.78
N PHE A 36 19.56 2.45 16.03
CA PHE A 36 18.56 2.80 15.02
C PHE A 36 18.27 4.30 14.93
N ASN A 37 18.81 5.08 15.88
CA ASN A 37 18.60 6.52 15.94
C ASN A 37 19.51 7.22 14.93
N ALA A 38 19.01 7.44 13.71
CA ALA A 38 19.72 8.15 12.67
C ALA A 38 19.65 9.66 12.90
N ARG A 39 20.71 10.25 13.43
CA ARG A 39 20.86 11.71 13.47
C ARG A 39 21.23 12.23 12.08
N GLY A 40 20.67 13.37 11.70
CA GLY A 40 20.98 14.02 10.42
C GLY A 40 20.53 13.22 9.20
N TRP A 41 19.39 12.55 9.29
CA TRP A 41 18.78 11.86 8.16
C TRP A 41 18.62 12.82 6.97
N GLN A 42 19.21 12.42 5.85
CA GLN A 42 19.06 13.15 4.60
C GLN A 42 18.34 12.22 3.62
N PRO A 43 17.09 12.55 3.25
CA PRO A 43 16.47 11.86 2.14
C PRO A 43 17.33 12.08 0.89
N GLY A 44 17.48 11.06 0.07
CA GLY A 44 18.18 11.16 -1.20
C GLY A 44 17.52 12.20 -2.10
N SER A 45 17.96 13.45 -1.97
CA SER A 45 17.34 14.56 -2.65
C SER A 45 17.94 14.80 -4.01
N GLY A 46 17.10 14.87 -5.04
CA GLY A 46 17.51 15.28 -6.38
C GLY A 46 18.30 14.24 -7.17
N VAL A 47 18.55 13.05 -6.63
CA VAL A 47 19.27 11.98 -7.33
C VAL A 47 18.23 10.95 -7.84
N PRO A 48 18.30 10.53 -9.12
CA PRO A 48 17.47 9.46 -9.63
C PRO A 48 17.69 8.18 -8.81
N GLN A 49 16.59 7.61 -8.31
CA GLN A 49 16.60 6.36 -7.54
C GLN A 49 15.91 5.27 -8.35
N GLN A 50 16.51 4.09 -8.38
CA GLN A 50 15.84 2.90 -8.89
C GLN A 50 14.82 2.44 -7.85
N ILE A 51 13.57 2.35 -8.26
CA ILE A 51 12.49 1.78 -7.45
C ILE A 51 12.03 0.47 -8.09
N SER A 52 11.66 -0.49 -7.26
CA SER A 52 11.14 -1.78 -7.72
C SER A 52 10.12 -2.26 -6.71
N GLU A 53 8.89 -2.43 -7.16
CA GLU A 53 7.76 -2.77 -6.32
C GLU A 53 7.09 -4.05 -6.81
N ILE A 54 6.59 -4.87 -5.88
CA ILE A 54 5.92 -6.13 -6.18
C ILE A 54 4.41 -5.88 -6.34
N TYR A 55 3.84 -6.52 -7.34
CA TYR A 55 2.39 -6.52 -7.60
C TYR A 55 1.88 -7.95 -7.66
N VAL A 56 0.59 -8.13 -7.34
CA VAL A 56 -0.13 -9.37 -7.53
C VAL A 56 -1.21 -9.21 -8.60
N GLU A 57 -1.24 -10.16 -9.54
CA GLU A 57 -2.27 -10.24 -10.57
C GLU A 57 -2.98 -11.58 -10.48
N ILE A 58 -4.31 -11.56 -10.40
CA ILE A 58 -5.17 -12.74 -10.48
C ILE A 58 -5.65 -12.85 -11.92
N GLN A 59 -5.20 -13.88 -12.62
CA GLN A 59 -5.55 -14.14 -14.02
C GLN A 59 -6.67 -15.18 -14.10
N THR A 60 -7.56 -15.03 -15.09
CA THR A 60 -8.67 -15.96 -15.31
C THR A 60 -8.59 -16.66 -16.67
N ASP A 61 -9.27 -17.79 -16.78
CA ASP A 61 -9.46 -18.55 -18.03
C ASP A 61 -10.28 -17.78 -19.10
N ALA A 62 -10.93 -16.69 -18.71
CA ALA A 62 -11.68 -15.80 -19.60
C ALA A 62 -10.87 -14.60 -20.11
N GLY A 63 -9.58 -14.51 -19.79
CA GLY A 63 -8.68 -13.42 -20.21
C GLY A 63 -8.86 -12.12 -19.43
N LEU A 64 -9.69 -12.12 -18.37
CA LEU A 64 -9.84 -11.00 -17.45
C LEU A 64 -8.87 -11.15 -16.29
N SER A 65 -8.30 -10.05 -15.81
CA SER A 65 -7.42 -10.08 -14.63
C SER A 65 -7.71 -8.96 -13.64
N GLY A 66 -7.41 -9.23 -12.37
CA GLY A 66 -7.44 -8.26 -11.29
C GLY A 66 -6.05 -8.01 -10.73
N LEU A 67 -5.75 -6.76 -10.41
CA LEU A 67 -4.43 -6.29 -10.03
C LEU A 67 -4.48 -5.56 -8.69
N PHE A 68 -3.47 -5.79 -7.84
CA PHE A 68 -3.23 -5.00 -6.64
C PHE A 68 -1.74 -4.87 -6.32
N GLY A 69 -1.36 -3.77 -5.71
CA GLY A 69 -0.01 -3.48 -5.21
C GLY A 69 0.24 -1.98 -5.03
N PRO A 70 1.42 -1.58 -4.58
CA PRO A 70 2.55 -2.46 -4.25
C PRO A 70 2.34 -3.29 -2.98
N ILE A 71 3.06 -4.42 -2.90
CA ILE A 71 3.07 -5.31 -1.75
C ILE A 71 4.51 -5.61 -1.30
N GLU A 72 4.65 -6.00 -0.05
CA GLU A 72 5.93 -6.38 0.54
C GLU A 72 6.30 -7.84 0.23
N GLU A 73 7.60 -8.18 0.31
CA GLU A 73 8.10 -9.53 0.02
C GLU A 73 7.47 -10.59 0.93
N TYR A 74 7.29 -10.29 2.23
CA TYR A 74 6.62 -11.23 3.15
C TYR A 74 5.16 -11.50 2.82
N GLN A 75 4.46 -10.51 2.23
CA GLN A 75 3.09 -10.69 1.71
C GLN A 75 3.11 -11.61 0.48
N ALA A 76 4.08 -11.37 -0.43
CA ALA A 76 4.28 -12.20 -1.60
C ALA A 76 4.57 -13.66 -1.24
N ASP A 77 5.31 -13.92 -0.16
CA ASP A 77 5.59 -15.28 0.33
C ASP A 77 4.32 -15.99 0.82
N VAL A 78 3.46 -15.31 1.57
CA VAL A 78 2.17 -15.86 1.98
C VAL A 78 1.29 -16.18 0.76
N ILE A 79 1.24 -15.27 -0.20
CA ILE A 79 0.46 -15.45 -1.43
C ILE A 79 0.99 -16.66 -2.18
N ARG A 80 2.29 -16.74 -2.43
CA ARG A 80 2.94 -17.81 -3.21
C ARG A 80 2.75 -19.19 -2.57
N SER A 81 2.95 -19.26 -1.25
CA SER A 81 3.02 -20.52 -0.54
C SER A 81 1.66 -21.07 -0.10
N LEU A 82 0.71 -20.20 0.24
CA LEU A 82 -0.53 -20.61 0.88
C LEU A 82 -1.78 -20.25 0.06
N LEU A 83 -1.86 -19.03 -0.49
CA LEU A 83 -3.08 -18.56 -1.12
C LEU A 83 -3.19 -18.94 -2.59
N ARG A 84 -2.11 -18.85 -3.37
CA ARG A 84 -2.10 -19.22 -4.79
C ARG A 84 -2.54 -20.67 -5.02
N PRO A 85 -1.98 -21.69 -4.34
CA PRO A 85 -2.41 -23.09 -4.56
C PRO A 85 -3.89 -23.31 -4.23
N TYR A 86 -4.41 -22.58 -3.27
CA TYR A 86 -5.81 -22.64 -2.87
C TYR A 86 -6.75 -22.01 -3.90
N LEU A 87 -6.36 -20.88 -4.51
CA LEU A 87 -7.22 -20.07 -5.37
C LEU A 87 -7.39 -20.64 -6.79
N ILE A 88 -6.42 -21.35 -7.32
CA ILE A 88 -6.48 -21.93 -8.67
C ILE A 88 -7.75 -22.76 -8.88
N GLY A 89 -8.46 -22.51 -9.99
CA GLY A 89 -9.70 -23.19 -10.39
C GLY A 89 -10.95 -22.69 -9.69
N ARG A 90 -10.85 -21.76 -8.75
CA ARG A 90 -12.02 -21.20 -8.05
C ARG A 90 -12.70 -20.10 -8.84
N ASP A 91 -13.92 -19.78 -8.46
CA ASP A 91 -14.69 -18.67 -9.03
C ASP A 91 -14.24 -17.34 -8.40
N PRO A 92 -13.59 -16.42 -9.16
CA PRO A 92 -13.10 -15.15 -8.62
C PRO A 92 -14.23 -14.17 -8.24
N LEU A 93 -15.44 -14.37 -8.72
CA LEU A 93 -16.57 -13.49 -8.39
C LEU A 93 -17.23 -13.81 -7.05
N ALA A 94 -16.97 -15.00 -6.50
CA ALA A 94 -17.43 -15.40 -5.18
C ALA A 94 -16.57 -14.82 -4.05
N THR A 95 -16.37 -13.49 -4.05
CA THR A 95 -15.42 -12.77 -3.18
C THR A 95 -15.65 -13.07 -1.69
N GLU A 96 -16.89 -13.04 -1.20
CA GLU A 96 -17.21 -13.31 0.20
C GLU A 96 -16.87 -14.74 0.62
N LEU A 97 -17.18 -15.71 -0.24
CA LEU A 97 -16.86 -17.12 -0.01
C LEU A 97 -15.33 -17.32 0.04
N LEU A 98 -14.61 -16.74 -0.93
CA LEU A 98 -13.16 -16.85 -0.99
C LEU A 98 -12.52 -16.19 0.24
N HIS A 99 -13.00 -15.02 0.64
CA HIS A 99 -12.51 -14.32 1.83
C HIS A 99 -12.68 -15.17 3.10
N ASP A 100 -13.89 -15.68 3.37
CA ASP A 100 -14.15 -16.53 4.55
C ASP A 100 -13.28 -17.80 4.54
N GLN A 101 -13.18 -18.44 3.38
CA GLN A 101 -12.37 -19.64 3.23
C GLN A 101 -10.86 -19.36 3.42
N MET A 102 -10.35 -18.27 2.84
CA MET A 102 -8.95 -17.88 3.03
C MET A 102 -8.63 -17.58 4.51
N LEU A 103 -9.53 -16.91 5.23
CA LEU A 103 -9.38 -16.68 6.68
C LEU A 103 -9.25 -17.97 7.48
N ARG A 104 -9.79 -19.09 6.99
CA ARG A 104 -9.78 -20.39 7.65
C ARG A 104 -8.63 -21.30 7.24
N LEU A 105 -7.91 -20.96 6.14
CA LEU A 105 -6.79 -21.77 5.66
C LEU A 105 -5.67 -21.91 6.68
N HIS A 106 -5.48 -20.90 7.50
CA HIS A 106 -4.45 -20.93 8.53
C HIS A 106 -5.08 -20.73 9.91
N ARG A 107 -4.75 -21.63 10.85
CA ARG A 107 -5.34 -21.63 12.21
C ARG A 107 -5.18 -20.30 12.96
N HIS A 108 -4.06 -19.61 12.73
CA HIS A 108 -3.72 -18.32 13.34
C HIS A 108 -3.82 -17.14 12.34
N GLY A 109 -4.52 -17.34 11.21
CA GLY A 109 -4.51 -16.43 10.07
C GLY A 109 -5.40 -15.19 10.19
N ARG A 110 -6.10 -14.99 11.31
CA ARG A 110 -7.03 -13.86 11.48
C ARG A 110 -6.34 -12.52 11.78
N SER A 111 -5.04 -12.53 11.93
CA SER A 111 -4.21 -11.35 12.20
C SER A 111 -2.76 -11.59 11.77
N GLY A 112 -1.93 -10.55 11.83
CA GLY A 112 -0.51 -10.65 11.54
C GLY A 112 -0.18 -10.92 10.06
N ILE A 113 0.96 -11.54 9.81
CA ILE A 113 1.55 -11.68 8.46
C ILE A 113 0.62 -12.40 7.48
N PHE A 114 -0.10 -13.43 7.92
CA PHE A 114 -1.02 -14.14 7.03
C PHE A 114 -2.15 -13.21 6.54
N MET A 115 -2.74 -12.43 7.44
CA MET A 115 -3.80 -11.48 7.08
C MET A 115 -3.30 -10.39 6.15
N THR A 116 -2.06 -9.94 6.33
CA THR A 116 -1.45 -8.95 5.43
C THR A 116 -1.20 -9.52 4.02
N GLY A 117 -0.97 -10.82 3.88
CA GLY A 117 -0.91 -11.50 2.57
C GLY A 117 -2.28 -11.76 1.95
N LEU A 118 -3.33 -11.98 2.78
CA LEU A 118 -4.70 -12.18 2.31
C LEU A 118 -5.28 -10.88 1.72
N SER A 119 -5.04 -9.74 2.36
CA SER A 119 -5.61 -8.46 1.95
C SER A 119 -5.31 -8.07 0.50
N PRO A 120 -4.09 -8.19 -0.04
CA PRO A 120 -3.81 -7.94 -1.46
C PRO A 120 -4.62 -8.83 -2.41
N ILE A 121 -4.82 -10.09 -2.06
CA ILE A 121 -5.64 -11.01 -2.85
C ILE A 121 -7.09 -10.55 -2.87
N ASP A 122 -7.64 -10.18 -1.72
CA ASP A 122 -9.01 -9.66 -1.63
C ASP A 122 -9.18 -8.40 -2.48
N CYS A 123 -8.25 -7.45 -2.40
CA CYS A 123 -8.27 -6.25 -3.24
C CYS A 123 -8.18 -6.57 -4.74
N ALA A 124 -7.33 -7.52 -5.15
CA ALA A 124 -7.22 -7.94 -6.54
C ALA A 124 -8.50 -8.66 -7.03
N LEU A 125 -9.17 -9.44 -6.17
CA LEU A 125 -10.46 -10.04 -6.49
C LEU A 125 -11.56 -8.98 -6.66
N TRP A 126 -11.57 -7.93 -5.85
CA TRP A 126 -12.49 -6.81 -6.01
C TRP A 126 -12.22 -6.01 -7.29
N ASP A 127 -10.95 -5.78 -7.66
CA ASP A 127 -10.59 -5.15 -8.93
C ASP A 127 -11.07 -5.98 -10.12
N LEU A 128 -10.85 -7.29 -10.09
CA LEU A 128 -11.35 -8.21 -11.10
C LEU A 128 -12.88 -8.19 -11.20
N LYS A 129 -13.57 -8.20 -10.06
CA LYS A 129 -15.04 -8.15 -9.99
C LYS A 129 -15.58 -6.85 -10.58
N GLY A 130 -14.93 -5.71 -10.27
CA GLY A 130 -15.26 -4.41 -10.86
C GLY A 130 -15.14 -4.42 -12.38
N LYS A 131 -14.05 -4.98 -12.90
CA LYS A 131 -13.82 -5.15 -14.34
C LYS A 131 -14.84 -6.11 -14.99
N ALA A 132 -15.14 -7.23 -14.32
CA ALA A 132 -16.10 -8.22 -14.83
C ALA A 132 -17.52 -7.66 -14.97
N TRP A 133 -17.90 -6.73 -14.13
CA TRP A 133 -19.24 -6.12 -14.14
C TRP A 133 -19.25 -4.71 -14.75
N ASP A 134 -18.12 -4.25 -15.25
CA ASP A 134 -17.93 -2.89 -15.79
C ASP A 134 -18.44 -1.81 -14.82
N GLN A 135 -18.12 -1.99 -13.53
CA GLN A 135 -18.51 -1.06 -12.47
C GLN A 135 -17.34 -0.73 -11.56
N PRO A 136 -17.17 0.53 -11.17
CA PRO A 136 -16.18 0.89 -10.17
C PRO A 136 -16.57 0.27 -8.81
N ILE A 137 -15.57 -0.14 -8.03
CA ILE A 137 -15.74 -0.86 -6.76
C ILE A 137 -16.67 -0.12 -5.80
N TYR A 138 -16.58 1.22 -5.73
CA TYR A 138 -17.44 1.99 -4.82
C TYR A 138 -18.94 1.83 -5.14
N ARG A 139 -19.31 1.60 -6.40
CA ARG A 139 -20.72 1.30 -6.77
C ARG A 139 -21.14 -0.09 -6.34
N LEU A 140 -20.24 -1.07 -6.47
CA LEU A 140 -20.47 -2.43 -6.01
C LEU A 140 -20.68 -2.49 -4.48
N LEU A 141 -20.06 -1.56 -3.76
CA LEU A 141 -20.18 -1.39 -2.32
C LEU A 141 -21.35 -0.48 -1.90
N GLY A 142 -22.21 -0.06 -2.85
CA GLY A 142 -23.42 0.71 -2.55
C GLY A 142 -23.24 2.24 -2.54
N GLY A 143 -22.08 2.78 -2.96
CA GLY A 143 -21.82 4.22 -3.00
C GLY A 143 -22.12 4.88 -4.33
N PRO A 144 -21.79 6.19 -4.52
CA PRO A 144 -21.01 7.01 -3.60
C PRO A 144 -21.84 7.62 -2.46
N THR A 145 -21.26 7.71 -1.29
CA THR A 145 -21.85 8.47 -0.16
C THR A 145 -21.49 9.96 -0.24
N ARG A 146 -20.42 10.28 -0.97
CA ARG A 146 -19.94 11.66 -1.21
C ARG A 146 -19.40 11.78 -2.62
N ALA A 147 -19.61 12.94 -3.25
CA ALA A 147 -19.06 13.25 -4.57
C ALA A 147 -17.56 13.56 -4.52
N SER A 148 -17.09 14.13 -3.41
CA SER A 148 -15.70 14.45 -3.17
C SER A 148 -15.33 14.26 -1.69
N VAL A 149 -14.06 13.97 -1.44
CA VAL A 149 -13.51 13.80 -0.09
C VAL A 149 -12.40 14.82 0.10
N PRO A 150 -12.42 15.64 1.18
CA PRO A 150 -11.32 16.53 1.52
C PRO A 150 -10.03 15.75 1.73
N ALA A 151 -8.93 16.22 1.14
CA ALA A 151 -7.62 15.62 1.29
C ALA A 151 -6.73 16.47 2.20
N TYR A 152 -5.84 15.82 2.92
CA TYR A 152 -4.73 16.47 3.60
C TYR A 152 -3.40 16.10 2.96
N ALA A 153 -2.40 16.98 3.07
CA ALA A 153 -1.05 16.63 2.69
C ALA A 153 -0.37 15.82 3.80
N SER A 154 0.11 14.61 3.47
CA SER A 154 0.88 13.80 4.39
C SER A 154 2.36 14.14 4.28
N MET A 155 2.93 14.65 5.37
CA MET A 155 4.28 15.23 5.39
C MET A 155 5.35 14.21 5.79
N LEU A 156 5.08 12.90 5.62
CA LEU A 156 6.05 11.84 5.86
C LEU A 156 7.27 12.03 4.94
N GLY A 157 8.46 12.01 5.53
CA GLY A 157 9.72 12.22 4.79
C GLY A 157 10.22 13.67 4.77
N TYR A 158 9.41 14.64 5.15
CA TYR A 158 9.87 16.02 5.31
C TYR A 158 10.51 16.24 6.67
N SER A 159 11.54 17.11 6.71
CA SER A 159 12.17 17.54 7.96
C SER A 159 11.16 18.21 8.89
N ILE A 160 11.28 17.92 10.18
CA ILE A 160 10.47 18.51 11.25
C ILE A 160 11.23 19.59 12.03
N ASP A 161 12.43 19.99 11.57
CA ASP A 161 13.08 21.18 12.08
C ASP A 161 12.17 22.40 11.86
N PRO A 162 12.01 23.28 12.84
CA PRO A 162 10.98 24.31 12.81
C PRO A 162 10.98 25.17 11.53
N ASP A 163 12.13 25.64 11.09
CA ASP A 163 12.23 26.50 9.91
C ASP A 163 11.88 25.75 8.62
N ASN A 164 12.35 24.52 8.47
CA ASN A 164 12.01 23.65 7.35
C ASN A 164 10.52 23.29 7.35
N ALA A 165 9.98 22.94 8.50
CA ALA A 165 8.57 22.57 8.64
C ALA A 165 7.65 23.74 8.29
N VAL A 166 7.96 24.96 8.76
CA VAL A 166 7.21 26.17 8.42
C VAL A 166 7.24 26.44 6.92
N SER A 167 8.43 26.40 6.29
CA SER A 167 8.58 26.64 4.86
C SER A 167 7.75 25.64 4.03
N VAL A 168 7.85 24.35 4.33
CA VAL A 168 7.09 23.31 3.64
C VAL A 168 5.60 23.43 3.91
N ALA A 169 5.19 23.75 5.15
CA ALA A 169 3.78 23.92 5.48
C ALA A 169 3.15 25.07 4.70
N LEU A 170 3.85 26.19 4.53
CA LEU A 170 3.40 27.33 3.74
C LEU A 170 3.28 26.99 2.25
N ASP A 171 4.24 26.23 1.68
CA ASP A 171 4.17 25.79 0.30
C ASP A 171 2.92 24.93 0.05
N PHE A 172 2.68 23.91 0.87
CA PHE A 172 1.49 23.05 0.71
C PHE A 172 0.17 23.81 0.94
N LYS A 173 0.18 24.81 1.85
CA LYS A 173 -0.97 25.72 2.00
C LYS A 173 -1.22 26.52 0.72
N ALA A 174 -0.16 27.06 0.11
CA ALA A 174 -0.25 27.81 -1.16
C ALA A 174 -0.76 26.91 -2.31
N ARG A 175 -0.45 25.61 -2.28
CA ARG A 175 -0.97 24.60 -3.23
C ARG A 175 -2.42 24.19 -2.97
N GLY A 176 -3.09 24.76 -1.98
CA GLY A 176 -4.51 24.57 -1.70
C GLY A 176 -4.85 23.49 -0.66
N PHE A 177 -3.87 22.87 -0.02
CA PHE A 177 -4.15 21.93 1.07
C PHE A 177 -4.56 22.68 2.33
N SER A 178 -5.80 22.48 2.78
CA SER A 178 -6.34 23.08 4.00
C SER A 178 -5.92 22.36 5.29
N ALA A 179 -5.43 21.13 5.17
CA ALA A 179 -4.98 20.29 6.28
C ALA A 179 -3.67 19.58 5.94
N GLN A 180 -2.85 19.36 6.95
CA GLN A 180 -1.56 18.69 6.84
C GLN A 180 -1.38 17.72 8.00
N LYS A 181 -0.79 16.55 7.74
CA LYS A 181 -0.46 15.56 8.76
C LYS A 181 1.05 15.51 8.97
N TRP A 182 1.49 16.01 10.14
CA TRP A 182 2.88 15.96 10.58
C TRP A 182 3.08 14.86 11.61
N PHE A 183 4.31 14.47 11.81
CA PHE A 183 4.70 13.44 12.77
C PHE A 183 5.59 14.05 13.86
N PHE A 184 5.69 13.39 14.98
CA PHE A 184 6.51 13.89 16.09
C PHE A 184 8.00 13.70 15.83
N ARG A 185 8.83 14.60 16.41
CA ARG A 185 10.28 14.51 16.37
C ARG A 185 10.80 13.41 17.28
N TYR A 186 10.17 13.25 18.44
CA TYR A 186 10.55 12.30 19.46
C TYR A 186 9.55 11.15 19.48
N GLY A 187 10.09 9.92 19.51
CA GLY A 187 9.30 8.69 19.58
C GLY A 187 8.76 8.43 20.98
N PRO A 188 8.01 7.34 21.14
CA PRO A 188 7.60 6.86 22.45
C PRO A 188 8.84 6.36 23.20
N GLY A 189 9.25 7.11 24.21
CA GLY A 189 10.40 6.79 25.05
C GLY A 189 10.62 7.88 26.05
#